data_3252d6a33c31321218e15f33de83a015
#
_entry.id   3252d6a33c31321218e15f33de83a015
#
_cell.length_a   1.000
_cell.length_b   1.000
_cell.length_c   1.000
_cell.angle_alpha   90.00
_cell.angle_beta   90.00
_cell.angle_gamma   90.00
#
_symmetry.space_group_name_H-M   'P 1'
#
loop_
_entity.id
_entity.type
_entity.pdbx_description
1 polymer ?
#
loop_
_entity_poly.entity_id
_entity_poly.type
_entity_poly.pdbx_seq_one_letter_code
_entity_poly.pdbx_strand_id
1 'polypeptide(L)'
;MPSQFFGLNIAYTGLLASNAAMNTTSNNIANVQTEGYSRQQVTQQASNALRVFQTYGCAGAGVETLAIERIRDEFYDGRFWDNNAQLGEYDMKQYYMQQLETYFDDDGKSTGFKTIFDQLMVTGMQALLKDPNSATAKSQFVGYAGALTEYFNGMAGNLEKVQKDINQEIKLKVDEINSIAGEVATLNKQINTIELTGVKANELRDRRTLLIDELSKIVDVQVKETPIIDANNENRETGANRYMVKIAGGQMLVDGSDYNGLECVARTSYE
;
A
#
# COMPACT_ATOMS: atom_id res chain seq x y z
N MET A 1 7.49 -46.42 35.85
CA MET A 1 8.63 -45.60 36.34
C MET A 1 9.13 -44.76 35.16
N PRO A 2 9.43 -43.50 35.36
CA PRO A 2 10.12 -42.75 34.31
C PRO A 2 11.44 -43.46 34.01
N SER A 3 11.83 -43.46 32.72
CA SER A 3 13.11 -44.01 32.27
C SER A 3 14.27 -43.35 33.01
N GLN A 4 15.41 -44.06 33.21
CA GLN A 4 16.65 -43.47 33.75
C GLN A 4 17.11 -42.23 32.94
N PHE A 5 16.70 -42.13 31.67
CA PHE A 5 16.98 -41.01 30.77
C PHE A 5 15.91 -39.88 30.80
N PHE A 6 14.94 -39.96 31.75
CA PHE A 6 13.87 -38.98 31.82
C PHE A 6 14.40 -37.55 32.06
N GLY A 7 15.35 -37.41 33.00
CA GLY A 7 16.00 -36.14 33.27
C GLY A 7 16.81 -35.59 32.07
N LEU A 8 17.46 -36.52 31.31
CA LEU A 8 18.18 -36.16 30.09
C LEU A 8 17.21 -35.64 29.01
N ASN A 9 16.04 -36.28 28.87
CA ASN A 9 15.02 -35.82 27.93
C ASN A 9 14.48 -34.43 28.28
N ILE A 10 14.26 -34.15 29.57
CA ILE A 10 13.87 -32.81 30.04
C ILE A 10 14.95 -31.77 29.66
N ALA A 11 16.22 -32.08 29.94
CA ALA A 11 17.32 -31.18 29.58
C ALA A 11 17.44 -30.97 28.05
N TYR A 12 17.23 -32.02 27.27
CA TYR A 12 17.26 -31.98 25.81
C TYR A 12 16.14 -31.13 25.24
N THR A 13 14.89 -31.26 25.70
CA THR A 13 13.77 -30.41 25.27
C THR A 13 13.99 -28.95 25.64
N GLY A 14 14.55 -28.67 26.83
CA GLY A 14 14.95 -27.33 27.27
C GLY A 14 16.03 -26.72 26.34
N LEU A 15 17.02 -27.51 25.94
CA LEU A 15 18.07 -27.09 25.01
C LEU A 15 17.49 -26.76 23.62
N LEU A 16 16.60 -27.61 23.08
CA LEU A 16 15.93 -27.34 21.78
C LEU A 16 15.11 -26.05 21.82
N ALA A 17 14.35 -25.86 22.90
CA ALA A 17 13.54 -24.65 23.09
C ALA A 17 14.41 -23.39 23.19
N SER A 18 15.54 -23.45 23.90
CA SER A 18 16.50 -22.35 24.00
C SER A 18 17.18 -22.05 22.66
N ASN A 19 17.54 -23.09 21.89
CA ASN A 19 18.09 -22.92 20.55
C ASN A 19 17.07 -22.26 19.60
N ALA A 20 15.80 -22.66 19.64
CA ALA A 20 14.75 -22.02 18.85
C ALA A 20 14.62 -20.52 19.21
N ALA A 21 14.59 -20.19 20.51
CA ALA A 21 14.52 -18.81 20.98
C ALA A 21 15.75 -17.99 20.56
N MET A 22 16.95 -18.55 20.64
CA MET A 22 18.20 -17.90 20.24
C MET A 22 18.23 -17.67 18.72
N ASN A 23 17.85 -18.64 17.92
CA ASN A 23 17.79 -18.52 16.46
C ASN A 23 16.76 -17.45 16.04
N THR A 24 15.58 -17.43 16.66
CA THR A 24 14.55 -16.41 16.39
C THR A 24 15.05 -15.01 16.78
N THR A 25 15.72 -14.88 17.93
CA THR A 25 16.32 -13.61 18.35
C THR A 25 17.39 -13.15 17.37
N SER A 26 18.28 -14.05 16.94
CA SER A 26 19.32 -13.75 15.96
C SER A 26 18.72 -13.32 14.60
N ASN A 27 17.66 -13.99 14.16
CA ASN A 27 16.93 -13.62 12.95
C ASN A 27 16.28 -12.24 13.07
N ASN A 28 15.67 -11.92 14.21
CA ASN A 28 15.11 -10.61 14.49
C ASN A 28 16.18 -9.50 14.45
N ILE A 29 17.36 -9.75 15.01
CA ILE A 29 18.48 -8.80 15.00
C ILE A 29 19.02 -8.60 13.58
N ALA A 30 19.19 -9.70 12.85
CA ALA A 30 19.70 -9.65 11.47
C ALA A 30 18.77 -8.86 10.54
N ASN A 31 17.45 -8.92 10.76
CA ASN A 31 16.44 -8.29 9.91
C ASN A 31 15.86 -6.99 10.50
N VAL A 32 16.48 -6.41 11.52
CA VAL A 32 15.96 -5.17 12.17
C VAL A 32 15.81 -3.99 11.21
N GLN A 33 16.59 -3.93 10.13
CA GLN A 33 16.53 -2.89 9.10
C GLN A 33 15.86 -3.37 7.80
N THR A 34 15.38 -4.61 7.76
CA THR A 34 14.69 -5.13 6.57
C THR A 34 13.27 -4.57 6.51
N GLU A 35 12.95 -3.86 5.44
CA GLU A 35 11.62 -3.29 5.24
C GLU A 35 10.55 -4.39 5.22
N GLY A 36 9.43 -4.14 5.89
CA GLY A 36 8.32 -5.10 5.98
C GLY A 36 8.54 -6.27 6.95
N TYR A 37 9.74 -6.41 7.55
CA TYR A 37 10.00 -7.48 8.50
C TYR A 37 9.26 -7.26 9.83
N SER A 38 8.52 -8.28 10.28
CA SER A 38 7.84 -8.28 11.57
C SER A 38 8.61 -9.13 12.58
N ARG A 39 8.82 -8.58 13.79
CA ARG A 39 9.49 -9.30 14.87
C ARG A 39 8.77 -10.62 15.17
N GLN A 40 9.53 -11.71 15.23
CA GLN A 40 9.03 -13.04 15.54
C GLN A 40 9.25 -13.37 17.02
N GLN A 41 8.33 -14.14 17.59
CA GLN A 41 8.39 -14.64 18.96
C GLN A 41 8.16 -16.14 18.97
N VAL A 42 8.93 -16.84 19.82
CA VAL A 42 8.75 -18.27 20.07
C VAL A 42 7.74 -18.44 21.20
N THR A 43 6.67 -19.18 20.93
CA THR A 43 5.68 -19.56 21.94
C THR A 43 6.05 -20.93 22.52
N GLN A 44 6.28 -20.99 23.83
CA GLN A 44 6.69 -22.18 24.55
C GLN A 44 5.70 -22.48 25.68
N GLN A 45 5.51 -23.77 25.94
CA GLN A 45 4.73 -24.22 27.10
C GLN A 45 5.41 -25.37 27.80
N ALA A 46 5.05 -25.61 29.06
CA ALA A 46 5.47 -26.79 29.77
C ALA A 46 4.81 -28.04 29.15
N SER A 47 5.62 -29.04 28.82
CA SER A 47 5.10 -30.34 28.35
C SER A 47 4.20 -30.97 29.39
N ASN A 48 3.22 -31.78 28.95
CA ASN A 48 2.28 -32.45 29.83
C ASN A 48 3.01 -33.29 30.89
N ALA A 49 2.71 -33.05 32.17
CA ALA A 49 3.31 -33.74 33.26
C ALA A 49 2.97 -35.24 33.21
N LEU A 50 3.99 -36.10 33.39
CA LEU A 50 3.78 -37.54 33.46
C LEU A 50 3.36 -37.95 34.87
N ARG A 51 2.29 -38.76 34.96
CA ARG A 51 1.87 -39.36 36.23
C ARG A 51 2.91 -40.38 36.69
N VAL A 52 3.42 -40.15 37.86
CA VAL A 52 4.41 -41.02 38.50
C VAL A 52 3.74 -41.70 39.71
N PHE A 53 3.82 -43.01 39.78
CA PHE A 53 3.28 -43.78 40.93
C PHE A 53 4.24 -43.70 42.13
N GLN A 54 4.50 -42.48 42.56
CA GLN A 54 5.35 -42.11 43.68
C GLN A 54 4.62 -41.12 44.58
N THR A 55 5.15 -40.80 45.74
CA THR A 55 4.56 -39.88 46.72
C THR A 55 4.35 -38.47 46.18
N TYR A 56 5.09 -38.02 45.18
CA TYR A 56 4.97 -36.69 44.53
C TYR A 56 4.02 -36.65 43.33
N GLY A 57 3.39 -37.75 42.94
CA GLY A 57 2.25 -37.83 42.04
C GLY A 57 2.52 -37.53 40.55
N CYS A 58 3.04 -36.37 40.19
CA CYS A 58 3.31 -35.96 38.81
C CYS A 58 4.73 -35.40 38.67
N ALA A 59 5.40 -35.74 37.59
CA ALA A 59 6.71 -35.21 37.21
C ALA A 59 6.60 -34.36 35.95
N GLY A 60 7.20 -33.18 35.96
CA GLY A 60 7.28 -32.31 34.76
C GLY A 60 8.05 -32.98 33.64
N ALA A 61 7.61 -32.86 32.41
CA ALA A 61 8.18 -33.54 31.23
C ALA A 61 9.05 -32.65 30.34
N GLY A 62 9.37 -31.43 30.80
CA GLY A 62 10.21 -30.49 30.06
C GLY A 62 9.41 -29.37 29.39
N VAL A 63 9.89 -28.86 28.26
CA VAL A 63 9.34 -27.71 27.49
C VAL A 63 9.02 -28.17 26.09
N GLU A 64 7.91 -27.66 25.56
CA GLU A 64 7.50 -27.84 24.17
C GLU A 64 7.44 -26.47 23.48
N THR A 65 8.06 -26.37 22.32
CA THR A 65 7.96 -25.17 21.44
C THR A 65 6.75 -25.38 20.55
N LEU A 66 5.74 -24.51 20.70
CA LEU A 66 4.46 -24.63 19.97
C LEU A 66 4.54 -24.02 18.60
N ALA A 67 5.05 -22.78 18.51
CA ALA A 67 5.09 -22.03 17.27
C ALA A 67 6.14 -20.91 17.34
N ILE A 68 6.54 -20.46 16.16
CA ILE A 68 7.25 -19.18 15.96
C ILE A 68 6.28 -18.28 15.20
N GLU A 69 5.81 -17.23 15.86
CA GLU A 69 4.78 -16.36 15.33
C GLU A 69 5.30 -14.92 15.23
N ARG A 70 4.85 -14.20 14.21
CA ARG A 70 5.14 -12.78 14.08
C ARG A 70 4.24 -11.97 15.01
N ILE A 71 4.81 -10.92 15.61
CA ILE A 71 4.07 -9.99 16.45
C ILE A 71 3.60 -8.85 15.57
N ARG A 72 2.31 -8.83 15.27
CA ARG A 72 1.65 -7.80 14.46
C ARG A 72 0.23 -7.58 14.99
N ASP A 73 -0.25 -6.35 14.85
CA ASP A 73 -1.59 -5.96 15.30
C ASP A 73 -2.38 -5.43 14.08
N GLU A 74 -3.40 -6.19 13.67
CA GLU A 74 -4.24 -5.89 12.51
C GLU A 74 -4.97 -4.54 12.61
N PHE A 75 -5.26 -4.08 13.84
CA PHE A 75 -5.88 -2.79 14.05
C PHE A 75 -4.96 -1.62 13.63
N TYR A 76 -3.67 -1.72 13.99
CA TYR A 76 -2.69 -0.71 13.58
C TYR A 76 -2.36 -0.81 12.09
N ASP A 77 -2.37 -2.01 11.52
CA ASP A 77 -2.20 -2.21 10.09
C ASP A 77 -3.32 -1.52 9.30
N GLY A 78 -4.58 -1.73 9.68
CA GLY A 78 -5.72 -1.05 9.05
C GLY A 78 -5.61 0.47 9.13
N ARG A 79 -5.26 1.00 10.31
CA ARG A 79 -5.04 2.45 10.49
C ARG A 79 -3.89 2.99 9.65
N PHE A 80 -2.83 2.21 9.50
CA PHE A 80 -1.70 2.58 8.65
C PHE A 80 -2.13 2.66 7.18
N TRP A 81 -2.89 1.68 6.69
CA TRP A 81 -3.37 1.67 5.31
C TRP A 81 -4.32 2.83 5.02
N ASP A 82 -5.26 3.14 5.93
CA ASP A 82 -6.16 4.30 5.80
C ASP A 82 -5.37 5.62 5.68
N ASN A 83 -4.37 5.82 6.56
CA ASN A 83 -3.54 7.02 6.54
C ASN A 83 -2.63 7.07 5.29
N ASN A 84 -2.11 5.92 4.87
CA ASN A 84 -1.22 5.82 3.71
C ASN A 84 -1.96 6.12 2.41
N ALA A 85 -3.23 5.71 2.29
CA ALA A 85 -4.11 6.06 1.17
C ALA A 85 -4.35 7.57 1.10
N GLN A 86 -4.62 8.21 2.24
CA GLN A 86 -4.75 9.67 2.31
C GLN A 86 -3.45 10.38 1.93
N LEU A 87 -2.30 9.89 2.44
CA LEU A 87 -1.00 10.44 2.09
C LEU A 87 -0.76 10.37 0.58
N GLY A 88 -0.98 9.21 -0.04
CA GLY A 88 -0.83 9.04 -1.48
C GLY A 88 -1.75 9.96 -2.30
N GLU A 89 -3.00 10.14 -1.86
CA GLU A 89 -3.95 11.08 -2.48
C GLU A 89 -3.43 12.52 -2.43
N TYR A 90 -2.97 12.98 -1.24
CA TYR A 90 -2.48 14.35 -1.09
C TYR A 90 -1.15 14.59 -1.80
N ASP A 91 -0.25 13.63 -1.81
CA ASP A 91 1.03 13.71 -2.53
C ASP A 91 0.79 13.91 -4.04
N MET A 92 -0.12 13.13 -4.63
CA MET A 92 -0.48 13.26 -6.04
C MET A 92 -1.18 14.58 -6.33
N LYS A 93 -2.11 15.01 -5.48
CA LYS A 93 -2.76 16.31 -5.60
C LYS A 93 -1.74 17.44 -5.53
N GLN A 94 -0.82 17.41 -4.58
CA GLN A 94 0.23 18.40 -4.44
C GLN A 94 1.12 18.45 -5.68
N TYR A 95 1.55 17.29 -6.18
CA TYR A 95 2.38 17.20 -7.39
C TYR A 95 1.72 17.90 -8.60
N TYR A 96 0.47 17.54 -8.91
CA TYR A 96 -0.24 18.14 -10.04
C TYR A 96 -0.61 19.61 -9.81
N MET A 97 -0.94 19.99 -8.57
CA MET A 97 -1.20 21.40 -8.26
C MET A 97 0.04 22.27 -8.42
N GLN A 98 1.22 21.79 -8.00
CA GLN A 98 2.48 22.49 -8.24
C GLN A 98 2.78 22.62 -9.75
N GLN A 99 2.51 21.57 -10.53
CA GLN A 99 2.67 21.62 -11.97
C GLN A 99 1.72 22.63 -12.63
N LEU A 100 0.45 22.66 -12.18
CA LEU A 100 -0.52 23.64 -12.67
C LEU A 100 -0.13 25.07 -12.26
N GLU A 101 0.37 25.29 -11.06
CA GLU A 101 0.82 26.59 -10.58
C GLU A 101 1.86 27.21 -11.52
N THR A 102 2.78 26.40 -12.08
CA THR A 102 3.77 26.90 -13.04
C THR A 102 3.17 27.48 -14.32
N TYR A 103 1.97 27.06 -14.70
CA TYR A 103 1.26 27.60 -15.88
C TYR A 103 0.50 28.90 -15.57
N PHE A 104 0.18 29.13 -14.29
CA PHE A 104 -0.54 30.33 -13.83
C PHE A 104 0.39 31.34 -13.17
N ASP A 105 1.71 31.09 -13.20
CA ASP A 105 2.68 31.99 -12.55
C ASP A 105 2.67 33.37 -13.20
N ASP A 106 2.39 34.39 -12.39
CA ASP A 106 2.33 35.81 -12.76
C ASP A 106 3.11 36.63 -11.71
N ASP A 107 4.39 36.25 -11.51
CA ASP A 107 5.29 36.84 -10.52
C ASP A 107 5.83 38.23 -10.90
N GLY A 108 5.35 38.79 -12.02
CA GLY A 108 5.78 40.07 -12.56
C GLY A 108 7.15 40.04 -13.26
N LYS A 109 7.80 38.88 -13.31
CA LYS A 109 9.04 38.64 -14.07
C LYS A 109 8.77 37.88 -15.37
N SER A 110 7.76 37.06 -15.37
CA SER A 110 7.21 36.35 -16.53
C SER A 110 6.05 37.12 -17.13
N THR A 111 5.80 36.94 -18.46
CA THR A 111 4.64 37.55 -19.14
C THR A 111 3.41 36.70 -18.84
N GLY A 112 2.83 36.91 -17.65
CA GLY A 112 1.63 36.21 -17.20
C GLY A 112 0.33 36.91 -17.66
N PHE A 113 -0.82 36.35 -17.25
CA PHE A 113 -2.14 36.84 -17.60
C PHE A 113 -2.32 38.33 -17.27
N LYS A 114 -1.91 38.74 -16.06
CA LYS A 114 -2.07 40.13 -15.61
C LYS A 114 -1.35 41.10 -16.51
N THR A 115 -0.09 40.81 -16.87
CA THR A 115 0.72 41.66 -17.74
C THR A 115 0.08 41.81 -19.12
N ILE A 116 -0.37 40.72 -19.73
CA ILE A 116 -1.04 40.72 -21.06
C ILE A 116 -2.38 41.44 -20.98
N PHE A 117 -3.15 41.22 -19.95
CA PHE A 117 -4.43 41.86 -19.73
C PHE A 117 -4.29 43.38 -19.51
N ASP A 118 -3.31 43.81 -18.69
CA ASP A 118 -3.01 45.22 -18.47
C ASP A 118 -2.52 45.91 -19.75
N GLN A 119 -1.74 45.22 -20.58
CA GLN A 119 -1.36 45.74 -21.92
C GLN A 119 -2.57 45.96 -22.81
N LEU A 120 -3.54 45.06 -22.83
CA LEU A 120 -4.77 45.20 -23.61
C LEU A 120 -5.68 46.28 -23.03
N MET A 121 -6.07 46.15 -21.75
CA MET A 121 -7.15 46.94 -21.15
C MET A 121 -6.68 48.33 -20.69
N VAL A 122 -5.42 48.45 -20.24
CA VAL A 122 -4.89 49.73 -19.77
C VAL A 122 -4.17 50.43 -20.93
N THR A 123 -3.10 49.81 -21.44
CA THR A 123 -2.23 50.47 -22.43
C THR A 123 -2.93 50.64 -23.77
N GLY A 124 -3.50 49.57 -24.33
CA GLY A 124 -4.15 49.59 -25.65
C GLY A 124 -5.43 50.39 -25.67
N MET A 125 -6.29 50.25 -24.64
CA MET A 125 -7.55 50.99 -24.55
C MET A 125 -7.31 52.48 -24.33
N GLN A 126 -6.34 52.87 -23.46
CA GLN A 126 -6.00 54.28 -23.27
C GLN A 126 -5.43 54.93 -24.52
N ALA A 127 -4.60 54.22 -25.30
CA ALA A 127 -4.10 54.71 -26.59
C ALA A 127 -5.24 54.97 -27.60
N LEU A 128 -6.22 54.08 -27.67
CA LEU A 128 -7.42 54.25 -28.51
C LEU A 128 -8.31 55.41 -28.04
N LEU A 129 -8.49 55.58 -26.73
CA LEU A 129 -9.27 56.68 -26.18
C LEU A 129 -8.63 58.05 -26.44
N LYS A 130 -7.30 58.12 -26.44
CA LYS A 130 -6.55 59.35 -26.71
C LYS A 130 -6.58 59.76 -28.16
N ASP A 131 -6.49 58.82 -29.10
CA ASP A 131 -6.59 59.07 -30.52
C ASP A 131 -7.31 57.91 -31.26
N PRO A 132 -8.66 57.98 -31.35
CA PRO A 132 -9.47 56.93 -31.95
C PRO A 132 -9.24 56.72 -33.45
N ASN A 133 -8.68 57.71 -34.14
CA ASN A 133 -8.42 57.66 -35.59
C ASN A 133 -7.02 57.18 -35.94
N SER A 134 -6.12 57.00 -34.92
CA SER A 134 -4.75 56.54 -35.16
C SER A 134 -4.73 55.07 -35.62
N ALA A 135 -4.21 54.86 -36.83
CA ALA A 135 -4.00 53.50 -37.36
C ALA A 135 -3.02 52.69 -36.48
N THR A 136 -2.03 53.38 -35.90
CA THR A 136 -1.04 52.75 -34.99
C THR A 136 -1.69 52.28 -33.71
N ALA A 137 -2.55 53.10 -33.06
CA ALA A 137 -3.26 52.73 -31.85
C ALA A 137 -4.20 51.54 -32.09
N LYS A 138 -4.91 51.50 -33.22
CA LYS A 138 -5.75 50.36 -33.63
C LYS A 138 -4.93 49.09 -33.83
N SER A 139 -3.80 49.15 -34.51
CA SER A 139 -2.91 48.03 -34.76
C SER A 139 -2.31 47.46 -33.45
N GLN A 140 -1.90 48.36 -32.52
CA GLN A 140 -1.42 47.94 -31.20
C GLN A 140 -2.50 47.24 -30.38
N PHE A 141 -3.72 47.77 -30.36
CA PHE A 141 -4.83 47.13 -29.65
C PHE A 141 -5.14 45.72 -30.18
N VAL A 142 -5.19 45.58 -31.52
CA VAL A 142 -5.35 44.25 -32.15
C VAL A 142 -4.19 43.34 -31.83
N GLY A 143 -2.96 43.83 -31.77
CA GLY A 143 -1.78 43.06 -31.36
C GLY A 143 -1.88 42.54 -29.91
N TYR A 144 -2.32 43.42 -29.00
CA TYR A 144 -2.53 43.00 -27.60
C TYR A 144 -3.69 42.00 -27.44
N ALA A 145 -4.78 42.15 -28.22
CA ALA A 145 -5.85 41.16 -28.25
C ALA A 145 -5.39 39.83 -28.82
N GLY A 146 -4.53 39.85 -29.86
CA GLY A 146 -3.86 38.66 -30.38
C GLY A 146 -3.01 37.96 -29.34
N ALA A 147 -2.16 38.70 -28.61
CA ALA A 147 -1.33 38.14 -27.54
C ALA A 147 -2.16 37.49 -26.41
N LEU A 148 -3.29 38.08 -26.04
CA LEU A 148 -4.21 37.48 -25.07
C LEU A 148 -4.81 36.17 -25.59
N THR A 149 -5.19 36.13 -26.86
CA THR A 149 -5.72 34.91 -27.49
C THR A 149 -4.66 33.79 -27.55
N GLU A 150 -3.42 34.13 -27.93
CA GLU A 150 -2.30 33.21 -27.95
C GLU A 150 -1.99 32.65 -26.53
N TYR A 151 -2.06 33.51 -25.51
CA TYR A 151 -1.89 33.08 -24.10
C TYR A 151 -2.93 32.02 -23.70
N PHE A 152 -4.22 32.28 -23.99
CA PHE A 152 -5.27 31.29 -23.65
C PHE A 152 -5.15 30.01 -24.44
N ASN A 153 -4.81 30.09 -25.73
CA ASN A 153 -4.57 28.89 -26.55
C ASN A 153 -3.37 28.06 -26.03
N GLY A 154 -2.29 28.74 -25.63
CA GLY A 154 -1.12 28.09 -25.03
C GLY A 154 -1.47 27.43 -23.72
N MET A 155 -2.26 28.10 -22.86
CA MET A 155 -2.72 27.56 -21.59
C MET A 155 -3.63 26.33 -21.79
N ALA A 156 -4.59 26.41 -22.72
CA ALA A 156 -5.45 25.27 -23.07
C ALA A 156 -4.61 24.04 -23.50
N GLY A 157 -3.64 24.27 -24.40
CA GLY A 157 -2.72 23.20 -24.83
C GLY A 157 -1.89 22.59 -23.68
N ASN A 158 -1.45 23.41 -22.73
CA ASN A 158 -0.74 22.92 -21.54
C ASN A 158 -1.65 22.09 -20.62
N LEU A 159 -2.89 22.55 -20.39
CA LEU A 159 -3.87 21.81 -19.58
C LEU A 159 -4.26 20.48 -20.23
N GLU A 160 -4.46 20.45 -21.56
CA GLU A 160 -4.69 19.19 -22.29
C GLU A 160 -3.51 18.21 -22.15
N LYS A 161 -2.28 18.74 -22.16
CA LYS A 161 -1.09 17.90 -21.94
C LYS A 161 -1.09 17.30 -20.55
N VAL A 162 -1.33 18.11 -19.51
CA VAL A 162 -1.44 17.61 -18.12
C VAL A 162 -2.52 16.54 -18.01
N GLN A 163 -3.69 16.76 -18.64
CA GLN A 163 -4.76 15.76 -18.65
C GLN A 163 -4.33 14.44 -19.29
N LYS A 164 -3.58 14.50 -20.41
CA LYS A 164 -3.04 13.29 -21.05
C LYS A 164 -2.03 12.58 -20.15
N ASP A 165 -1.16 13.33 -19.49
CA ASP A 165 -0.14 12.79 -18.58
C ASP A 165 -0.82 12.11 -17.38
N ILE A 166 -1.86 12.73 -16.77
CA ILE A 166 -2.67 12.12 -15.69
C ILE A 166 -3.35 10.84 -16.18
N ASN A 167 -3.96 10.82 -17.35
CA ASN A 167 -4.60 9.62 -17.89
C ASN A 167 -3.59 8.47 -18.11
N GLN A 168 -2.40 8.79 -18.56
CA GLN A 168 -1.31 7.82 -18.69
C GLN A 168 -0.89 7.27 -17.32
N GLU A 169 -0.76 8.13 -16.32
CA GLU A 169 -0.38 7.72 -14.96
C GLU A 169 -1.46 6.85 -14.32
N ILE A 170 -2.74 7.20 -14.47
CA ILE A 170 -3.85 6.34 -14.02
C ILE A 170 -3.72 4.93 -14.60
N LYS A 171 -3.40 4.81 -15.90
CA LYS A 171 -3.20 3.51 -16.53
C LYS A 171 -2.03 2.74 -15.90
N LEU A 172 -0.90 3.40 -15.68
CA LEU A 172 0.26 2.77 -15.03
C LEU A 172 -0.07 2.32 -13.60
N LYS A 173 -0.84 3.12 -12.84
CA LYS A 173 -1.29 2.76 -11.50
C LYS A 173 -2.26 1.57 -11.51
N VAL A 174 -3.14 1.46 -12.49
CA VAL A 174 -4.01 0.29 -12.67
C VAL A 174 -3.19 -0.97 -12.97
N ASP A 175 -2.18 -0.88 -13.83
CA ASP A 175 -1.28 -1.99 -14.13
C ASP A 175 -0.48 -2.41 -12.88
N GLU A 176 -0.03 -1.46 -12.06
CA GLU A 176 0.66 -1.70 -10.77
C GLU A 176 -0.27 -2.40 -9.77
N ILE A 177 -1.53 -1.95 -9.61
CA ILE A 177 -2.55 -2.61 -8.78
C ILE A 177 -2.76 -4.06 -9.22
N ASN A 178 -2.88 -4.31 -10.52
CA ASN A 178 -3.08 -5.67 -11.06
C ASN A 178 -1.86 -6.58 -10.79
N SER A 179 -0.65 -6.04 -10.91
CA SER A 179 0.58 -6.77 -10.59
C SER A 179 0.62 -7.17 -9.12
N ILE A 180 0.39 -6.21 -8.22
CA ILE A 180 0.33 -6.46 -6.78
C ILE A 180 -0.75 -7.50 -6.44
N ALA A 181 -1.94 -7.38 -7.03
CA ALA A 181 -3.03 -8.33 -6.80
C ALA A 181 -2.64 -9.77 -7.19
N GLY A 182 -1.98 -9.95 -8.34
CA GLY A 182 -1.48 -11.24 -8.80
C GLY A 182 -0.40 -11.83 -7.89
N GLU A 183 0.52 -10.98 -7.40
CA GLU A 183 1.56 -11.40 -6.45
C GLU A 183 0.95 -11.80 -5.09
N VAL A 184 0.00 -11.02 -4.56
CA VAL A 184 -0.71 -11.33 -3.32
C VAL A 184 -1.47 -12.66 -3.44
N ALA A 185 -2.18 -12.90 -4.53
CA ALA A 185 -2.88 -14.17 -4.79
C ALA A 185 -1.89 -15.36 -4.82
N THR A 186 -0.74 -15.18 -5.45
CA THR A 186 0.34 -16.18 -5.49
C THR A 186 0.91 -16.47 -4.10
N LEU A 187 1.19 -15.42 -3.31
CA LEU A 187 1.66 -15.56 -1.93
C LEU A 187 0.62 -16.25 -1.04
N ASN A 188 -0.66 -15.93 -1.19
CA ASN A 188 -1.74 -16.60 -0.45
C ASN A 188 -1.74 -18.11 -0.70
N LYS A 189 -1.55 -18.53 -1.95
CA LYS A 189 -1.45 -19.95 -2.29
C LYS A 189 -0.23 -20.61 -1.64
N GLN A 190 0.93 -19.96 -1.66
CA GLN A 190 2.16 -20.46 -1.04
C GLN A 190 2.02 -20.55 0.50
N ILE A 191 1.49 -19.50 1.14
CA ILE A 191 1.22 -19.45 2.58
C ILE A 191 0.32 -20.60 2.98
N ASN A 192 -0.83 -20.76 2.31
CA ASN A 192 -1.77 -21.82 2.60
C ASN A 192 -1.15 -23.22 2.44
N THR A 193 -0.32 -23.42 1.42
CA THR A 193 0.39 -24.71 1.21
C THR A 193 1.31 -25.06 2.38
N ILE A 194 2.00 -24.06 2.94
CA ILE A 194 2.88 -24.26 4.09
C ILE A 194 2.06 -24.41 5.38
N GLU A 195 1.06 -23.56 5.58
CA GLU A 195 0.30 -23.53 6.85
C GLU A 195 -0.62 -24.75 7.05
N LEU A 196 -1.04 -25.41 5.97
CA LEU A 196 -1.70 -26.71 6.03
C LEU A 196 -0.84 -27.79 6.74
N THR A 197 0.49 -27.62 6.78
CA THR A 197 1.39 -28.53 7.53
C THR A 197 1.50 -28.20 9.02
N GLY A 198 0.83 -27.13 9.50
CA GLY A 198 0.86 -26.67 10.89
C GLY A 198 2.00 -25.70 11.22
N VAL A 199 2.76 -25.24 10.21
CA VAL A 199 3.86 -24.28 10.37
C VAL A 199 3.44 -22.90 9.85
N LYS A 200 3.76 -21.81 10.57
CA LYS A 200 3.47 -20.45 10.10
C LYS A 200 4.49 -19.95 9.08
N ALA A 201 4.02 -19.43 7.97
CA ALA A 201 4.83 -18.90 6.86
C ALA A 201 5.16 -17.42 7.06
N ASN A 202 5.91 -17.08 8.14
CA ASN A 202 6.10 -15.70 8.61
C ASN A 202 6.70 -14.78 7.54
N GLU A 203 7.75 -15.21 6.83
CA GLU A 203 8.44 -14.41 5.80
C GLU A 203 7.53 -14.12 4.59
N LEU A 204 6.72 -15.10 4.17
CA LEU A 204 5.76 -14.89 3.08
C LEU A 204 4.61 -13.98 3.51
N ARG A 205 4.19 -14.08 4.77
CA ARG A 205 3.19 -13.19 5.34
C ARG A 205 3.71 -11.76 5.46
N ASP A 206 4.98 -11.56 5.80
CA ASP A 206 5.62 -10.24 5.84
C ASP A 206 5.70 -9.64 4.43
N ARG A 207 6.14 -10.43 3.44
CA ARG A 207 6.17 -10.00 2.04
C ARG A 207 4.77 -9.63 1.52
N ARG A 208 3.74 -10.44 1.86
CA ARG A 208 2.35 -10.13 1.50
C ARG A 208 1.90 -8.80 2.11
N THR A 209 2.24 -8.56 3.37
CA THR A 209 1.86 -7.32 4.04
C THR A 209 2.56 -6.11 3.42
N LEU A 210 3.84 -6.22 3.04
CA LEU A 210 4.57 -5.16 2.35
C LEU A 210 3.89 -4.78 1.03
N LEU A 211 3.42 -5.77 0.25
CA LEU A 211 2.65 -5.51 -0.98
C LEU A 211 1.32 -4.78 -0.70
N ILE A 212 0.66 -5.09 0.42
CA ILE A 212 -0.55 -4.35 0.82
C ILE A 212 -0.19 -2.93 1.27
N ASP A 213 0.95 -2.73 1.94
CA ASP A 213 1.44 -1.39 2.31
C ASP A 213 1.71 -0.54 1.05
N GLU A 214 2.29 -1.13 -0.01
CA GLU A 214 2.48 -0.49 -1.31
C GLU A 214 1.14 -0.18 -2.01
N LEU A 215 0.22 -1.15 -2.03
CA LEU A 215 -1.12 -0.99 -2.60
C LEU A 215 -1.90 0.14 -1.91
N SER A 216 -1.77 0.26 -0.58
CA SER A 216 -2.47 1.27 0.20
C SER A 216 -2.07 2.71 -0.14
N LYS A 217 -0.88 2.95 -0.72
CA LYS A 217 -0.50 4.27 -1.24
C LYS A 217 -1.23 4.68 -2.52
N ILE A 218 -1.78 3.70 -3.24
CA ILE A 218 -2.42 3.93 -4.53
C ILE A 218 -3.94 4.00 -4.37
N VAL A 219 -4.50 3.14 -3.50
CA VAL A 219 -5.95 2.99 -3.35
C VAL A 219 -6.29 2.64 -1.90
N ASP A 220 -7.47 3.06 -1.44
CA ASP A 220 -8.01 2.64 -0.15
C ASP A 220 -8.19 1.11 -0.10
N VAL A 221 -7.64 0.46 0.95
CA VAL A 221 -7.54 -0.99 1.05
C VAL A 221 -8.20 -1.48 2.34
N GLN A 222 -9.06 -2.48 2.22
CA GLN A 222 -9.64 -3.19 3.35
C GLN A 222 -9.28 -4.66 3.26
N VAL A 223 -8.59 -5.15 4.29
CA VAL A 223 -8.14 -6.54 4.36
C VAL A 223 -8.93 -7.30 5.40
N LYS A 224 -9.28 -8.54 5.07
CA LYS A 224 -9.90 -9.49 6.01
C LYS A 224 -9.32 -10.88 5.81
N GLU A 225 -8.80 -11.46 6.89
CA GLU A 225 -8.34 -12.85 6.92
C GLU A 225 -9.33 -13.70 7.73
N THR A 226 -9.75 -14.83 7.20
CA THR A 226 -10.67 -15.75 7.87
C THR A 226 -10.15 -17.18 7.75
N PRO A 227 -10.14 -17.96 8.84
CA PRO A 227 -9.71 -19.36 8.79
C PRO A 227 -10.65 -20.19 7.90
N ILE A 228 -10.07 -21.13 7.18
CA ILE A 228 -10.83 -22.11 6.38
C ILE A 228 -11.13 -23.30 7.28
N ILE A 229 -12.41 -23.58 7.45
CA ILE A 229 -12.93 -24.67 8.26
C ILE A 229 -12.96 -25.98 7.43
N ASP A 230 -12.66 -27.11 8.08
CA ASP A 230 -12.73 -28.44 7.45
C ASP A 230 -14.17 -28.77 7.05
N ALA A 231 -14.38 -29.15 5.79
CA ALA A 231 -15.70 -29.48 5.26
C ALA A 231 -16.36 -30.69 5.99
N ASN A 232 -15.58 -31.55 6.63
CA ASN A 232 -16.05 -32.72 7.37
C ASN A 232 -16.21 -32.47 8.88
N ASN A 233 -15.68 -31.35 9.39
CA ASN A 233 -15.76 -31.02 10.82
C ASN A 233 -15.74 -29.49 11.02
N GLU A 234 -16.93 -28.91 11.24
CA GLU A 234 -17.12 -27.47 11.42
C GLU A 234 -16.35 -26.86 12.60
N ASN A 235 -15.88 -27.67 13.54
CA ASN A 235 -15.08 -27.22 14.69
C ASN A 235 -13.58 -27.33 14.48
N ARG A 236 -13.13 -27.74 13.27
CA ARG A 236 -11.72 -27.94 12.96
C ARG A 236 -11.27 -26.96 11.88
N GLU A 237 -10.33 -26.10 12.23
CA GLU A 237 -9.61 -25.26 11.28
C GLU A 237 -8.61 -26.11 10.48
N THR A 238 -8.53 -25.88 9.18
CA THR A 238 -7.59 -26.59 8.29
C THR A 238 -6.14 -26.11 8.45
N GLY A 239 -5.94 -24.94 9.10
CA GLY A 239 -4.66 -24.24 9.16
C GLY A 239 -4.46 -23.25 8.01
N ALA A 240 -5.22 -23.40 6.91
CA ALA A 240 -5.22 -22.43 5.80
C ALA A 240 -6.19 -21.28 6.10
N ASN A 241 -5.88 -20.10 5.53
CA ASN A 241 -6.68 -18.90 5.69
C ASN A 241 -7.14 -18.36 4.33
N ARG A 242 -8.37 -17.85 4.29
CA ARG A 242 -8.89 -17.06 3.17
C ARG A 242 -8.55 -15.60 3.41
N TYR A 243 -7.62 -15.08 2.65
CA TYR A 243 -7.20 -13.69 2.71
C TYR A 243 -7.91 -12.89 1.61
N MET A 244 -8.69 -11.90 2.00
CA MET A 244 -9.50 -11.09 1.11
C MET A 244 -9.03 -9.65 1.14
N VAL A 245 -8.83 -9.06 -0.04
CA VAL A 245 -8.47 -7.64 -0.20
C VAL A 245 -9.57 -6.96 -0.98
N LYS A 246 -10.16 -5.92 -0.40
CA LYS A 246 -11.14 -5.05 -1.03
C LYS A 246 -10.56 -3.67 -1.21
N ILE A 247 -10.95 -3.01 -2.29
CA ILE A 247 -10.51 -1.66 -2.66
C ILE A 247 -11.70 -0.76 -2.95
N ALA A 248 -11.48 0.56 -2.94
CA ALA A 248 -12.42 1.57 -3.43
C ALA A 248 -13.87 1.39 -2.96
N GLY A 249 -14.06 1.29 -1.63
CA GLY A 249 -15.40 1.20 -1.04
C GLY A 249 -16.05 -0.18 -1.10
N GLY A 250 -15.28 -1.24 -1.25
CA GLY A 250 -15.74 -2.61 -1.04
C GLY A 250 -15.67 -3.55 -2.24
N GLN A 251 -15.07 -3.14 -3.35
CA GLN A 251 -14.84 -4.02 -4.50
C GLN A 251 -13.76 -5.06 -4.19
N MET A 252 -14.05 -6.34 -4.47
CA MET A 252 -13.13 -7.43 -4.22
C MET A 252 -12.02 -7.43 -5.26
N LEU A 253 -10.77 -7.19 -4.82
CA LEU A 253 -9.59 -7.26 -5.66
C LEU A 253 -8.94 -8.65 -5.59
N VAL A 254 -8.72 -9.17 -4.37
CA VAL A 254 -8.13 -10.51 -4.15
C VAL A 254 -9.05 -11.32 -3.25
N ASP A 255 -9.28 -12.57 -3.61
CA ASP A 255 -10.06 -13.53 -2.82
C ASP A 255 -9.31 -14.87 -2.74
N GLY A 256 -8.59 -15.07 -1.65
CA GLY A 256 -7.74 -16.24 -1.49
C GLY A 256 -6.64 -16.31 -2.55
N SER A 257 -6.68 -17.31 -3.42
CA SER A 257 -5.73 -17.52 -4.52
C SER A 257 -6.13 -16.87 -5.85
N ASP A 258 -7.30 -16.25 -5.91
CA ASP A 258 -7.82 -15.62 -7.11
C ASP A 258 -7.82 -14.10 -6.98
N TYR A 259 -7.74 -13.39 -8.11
CA TYR A 259 -7.82 -11.93 -8.13
C TYR A 259 -8.64 -11.43 -9.31
N ASN A 260 -9.25 -10.25 -9.14
CA ASN A 260 -10.00 -9.56 -10.17
C ASN A 260 -9.14 -8.43 -10.75
N GLY A 261 -8.80 -8.51 -12.03
CA GLY A 261 -8.07 -7.47 -12.71
C GLY A 261 -8.94 -6.24 -12.97
N LEU A 262 -8.33 -5.06 -12.83
CA LEU A 262 -8.93 -3.79 -13.20
C LEU A 262 -8.59 -3.47 -14.65
N GLU A 263 -9.51 -2.85 -15.37
CA GLU A 263 -9.31 -2.36 -16.73
C GLU A 263 -9.58 -0.86 -16.78
N CYS A 264 -8.66 -0.13 -17.43
CA CYS A 264 -8.81 1.30 -17.66
C CYS A 264 -9.61 1.54 -18.95
N VAL A 265 -10.85 1.98 -18.82
CA VAL A 265 -11.72 2.29 -19.96
C VAL A 265 -11.72 3.81 -20.19
N ALA A 266 -11.13 4.24 -21.32
CA ALA A 266 -11.18 5.64 -21.72
C ALA A 266 -12.63 6.04 -22.10
N ARG A 267 -13.16 7.06 -21.43
CA ARG A 267 -14.42 7.69 -21.83
C ARG A 267 -14.11 9.01 -22.48
N THR A 268 -14.56 9.20 -23.71
CA THR A 268 -14.63 10.53 -24.33
C THR A 268 -15.87 11.23 -23.77
N SER A 269 -15.67 12.32 -23.00
CA SER A 269 -16.77 13.25 -22.73
C SER A 269 -17.00 14.05 -23.99
N TYR A 270 -18.15 13.93 -24.60
CA TYR A 270 -18.64 14.89 -25.58
C TYR A 270 -19.26 16.04 -24.76
N GLU A 271 -18.54 17.13 -24.60
CA GLU A 271 -19.12 18.44 -24.28
C GLU A 271 -19.47 19.16 -25.55
#